data_822580ada866d19e1ea0f6fa30b7f89f
#
_entry.id   822580ada866d19e1ea0f6fa30b7f89f
#
_cell.length_a   1.000
_cell.length_b   1.000
_cell.length_c   1.000
_cell.angle_alpha   90.00
_cell.angle_beta   90.00
_cell.angle_gamma   90.00
#
_symmetry.space_group_name_H-M   'P 1'
#
loop_
_entity.id
_entity.type
_entity.pdbx_description
1 polymer ?
#
loop_
_entity_poly.entity_id
_entity_poly.type
_entity_poly.pdbx_seq_one_letter_code
_entity_poly.pdbx_strand_id
1 'polypeptide(L)'
;MASRRTLVPAVARKTSAASPAALTLRVDDRDVPVTNPAKILFPGTGHTKLDLVQYYLAVAPGALRGAGNRPNVLVRHPNGVGEEFFYQKRAPASRPPWVEVVTLSFPSGRTAEEVVPREAAVLAWMANLACLELHPHPVRADDVDHPDELRIDLDPVPGVEWPQIREVGLVVRATLESLGLVGWPKTSGSRGLHVYVRIERRWSFDQVRRAALAFAREVERRAPAIATSKWWKEERHGVFLDYNQNAKDRTVAAAYSVRPTADARVSAPITWDELDTCDPRDFTLATMPARFAAIGDPHTAMDAHACTLDSLLELSSRQERDGLGDAPWPPHYRKQQGEPVRAQPSKRRVPVHPLIEIGKAKKKDDVLAGLERWKARHPDVLPHLQAADVLVDALRGRHATWTRIRVNLQHVPEPLRPAQEALDPDGDLAADWTGAGGERVSEADPRPRRRPSRARTES
;
A
#
# COMPACT_ATOMS: atom_id res chain seq x y z
N MET A 1 -47.81 -13.41 60.02
CA MET A 1 -47.14 -12.44 59.12
C MET A 1 -45.82 -13.08 58.63
N ALA A 2 -45.83 -13.64 57.43
CA ALA A 2 -44.70 -14.35 56.85
C ALA A 2 -44.01 -13.43 55.81
N SER A 3 -42.72 -13.15 56.09
CA SER A 3 -41.85 -12.30 55.23
C SER A 3 -41.43 -13.07 54.00
N ARG A 4 -41.81 -12.54 52.83
CA ARG A 4 -41.35 -13.06 51.52
C ARG A 4 -39.94 -12.55 51.26
N ARG A 5 -38.94 -13.45 51.21
CA ARG A 5 -37.61 -13.20 50.68
C ARG A 5 -37.66 -13.27 49.16
N THR A 6 -37.36 -12.15 48.50
CA THR A 6 -37.16 -12.07 47.04
C THR A 6 -35.81 -12.66 46.67
N LEU A 7 -35.81 -13.71 45.86
CA LEU A 7 -34.62 -14.30 45.25
C LEU A 7 -34.14 -13.44 44.08
N VAL A 8 -32.94 -12.89 44.18
CA VAL A 8 -32.22 -12.23 43.08
C VAL A 8 -31.59 -13.32 42.21
N PRO A 9 -31.78 -13.34 40.89
CA PRO A 9 -31.15 -14.33 40.01
C PRO A 9 -29.64 -14.09 39.93
N ALA A 10 -28.88 -15.16 40.11
CA ALA A 10 -27.42 -15.18 39.98
C ALA A 10 -27.02 -14.86 38.51
N VAL A 11 -26.19 -13.83 38.38
CA VAL A 11 -25.53 -13.50 37.11
C VAL A 11 -24.54 -14.61 36.77
N ALA A 12 -24.80 -15.34 35.70
CA ALA A 12 -23.89 -16.33 35.17
C ALA A 12 -22.57 -15.66 34.74
N ARG A 13 -21.49 -15.99 35.46
CA ARG A 13 -20.12 -15.67 35.03
C ARG A 13 -19.85 -16.40 33.72
N LYS A 14 -19.60 -15.63 32.65
CA LYS A 14 -19.03 -16.16 31.40
C LYS A 14 -17.67 -16.82 31.79
N THR A 15 -17.62 -18.13 31.76
CA THR A 15 -16.36 -18.87 31.78
C THR A 15 -15.55 -18.47 30.55
N SER A 16 -14.37 -17.91 30.76
CA SER A 16 -13.41 -17.64 29.69
C SER A 16 -13.10 -18.98 29.01
N ALA A 17 -13.41 -19.06 27.72
CA ALA A 17 -12.97 -20.18 26.89
C ALA A 17 -11.44 -20.27 27.00
N ALA A 18 -10.92 -21.43 27.31
CA ALA A 18 -9.49 -21.71 27.36
C ALA A 18 -8.89 -21.29 26.01
N SER A 19 -7.82 -20.48 26.03
CA SER A 19 -7.06 -20.16 24.82
C SER A 19 -6.69 -21.47 24.12
N PRO A 20 -6.98 -21.65 22.82
CA PRO A 20 -6.62 -22.88 22.13
C PRO A 20 -5.11 -23.09 22.24
N ALA A 21 -4.72 -24.32 22.60
CA ALA A 21 -3.33 -24.68 22.82
C ALA A 21 -2.45 -24.27 21.64
N ALA A 22 -1.31 -23.64 21.92
CA ALA A 22 -0.32 -23.35 20.89
C ALA A 22 0.19 -24.69 20.33
N LEU A 23 0.25 -24.80 19.00
CA LEU A 23 0.86 -25.93 18.30
C LEU A 23 2.32 -25.58 18.00
N THR A 24 3.25 -26.46 18.31
CA THR A 24 4.65 -26.32 17.90
C THR A 24 4.90 -27.20 16.68
N LEU A 25 5.36 -26.58 15.59
CA LEU A 25 5.78 -27.27 14.37
C LEU A 25 7.31 -27.40 14.36
N ARG A 26 7.81 -28.59 14.09
CA ARG A 26 9.22 -28.79 13.78
C ARG A 26 9.44 -28.52 12.30
N VAL A 27 10.19 -27.46 11.98
CA VAL A 27 10.53 -27.05 10.61
C VAL A 27 12.04 -27.00 10.50
N ASP A 28 12.62 -27.89 9.72
CA ASP A 28 14.06 -28.12 9.71
C ASP A 28 14.58 -28.33 11.14
N ASP A 29 15.56 -27.56 11.56
CA ASP A 29 16.11 -27.62 12.92
C ASP A 29 15.48 -26.62 13.91
N ARG A 30 14.32 -26.03 13.57
CA ARG A 30 13.64 -25.01 14.38
C ARG A 30 12.31 -25.50 14.92
N ASP A 31 12.03 -25.14 16.16
CA ASP A 31 10.71 -25.26 16.75
C ASP A 31 9.95 -23.94 16.56
N VAL A 32 8.90 -23.96 15.74
CA VAL A 32 8.10 -22.79 15.41
C VAL A 32 6.75 -22.86 16.12
N PRO A 33 6.49 -22.04 17.14
CA PRO A 33 5.21 -22.01 17.81
C PRO A 33 4.16 -21.33 16.93
N VAL A 34 3.02 -21.99 16.72
CA VAL A 34 1.84 -21.45 16.03
C VAL A 34 0.77 -21.16 17.08
N THR A 35 0.58 -19.89 17.37
CA THR A 35 -0.44 -19.44 18.33
C THR A 35 -1.81 -19.32 17.66
N ASN A 36 -2.88 -19.74 18.34
CA ASN A 36 -4.24 -19.70 17.79
C ASN A 36 -4.34 -20.34 16.39
N PRO A 37 -3.92 -21.61 16.19
CA PRO A 37 -3.84 -22.24 14.87
C PRO A 37 -5.19 -22.29 14.15
N ALA A 38 -6.29 -22.46 14.88
CA ALA A 38 -7.65 -22.48 14.33
C ALA A 38 -8.26 -21.09 14.06
N LYS A 39 -7.49 -20.00 14.28
CA LYS A 39 -8.01 -18.65 13.98
C LYS A 39 -8.26 -18.52 12.47
N ILE A 40 -9.50 -18.24 12.08
CA ILE A 40 -9.86 -18.00 10.69
C ILE A 40 -9.23 -16.66 10.24
N LEU A 41 -8.42 -16.70 9.19
CA LEU A 41 -7.82 -15.54 8.55
C LEU A 41 -8.56 -15.14 7.27
N PHE A 42 -9.24 -16.08 6.61
CA PHE A 42 -10.02 -15.86 5.40
C PHE A 42 -11.48 -16.29 5.62
N PRO A 43 -12.35 -15.38 6.07
CA PRO A 43 -13.75 -15.74 6.38
C PRO A 43 -14.52 -16.31 5.18
N GLY A 44 -14.19 -15.87 3.96
CA GLY A 44 -14.87 -16.34 2.74
C GLY A 44 -14.60 -17.80 2.37
N THR A 45 -13.42 -18.32 2.72
CA THR A 45 -13.00 -19.70 2.41
C THR A 45 -12.84 -20.57 3.67
N GLY A 46 -12.89 -19.99 4.86
CA GLY A 46 -12.67 -20.68 6.12
C GLY A 46 -11.20 -20.99 6.45
N HIS A 47 -10.25 -20.55 5.62
CA HIS A 47 -8.83 -20.83 5.88
C HIS A 47 -8.34 -20.20 7.18
N THR A 48 -7.63 -21.00 7.96
CA THR A 48 -7.11 -20.68 9.27
C THR A 48 -5.66 -20.19 9.22
N LYS A 49 -5.15 -19.76 10.36
CA LYS A 49 -3.72 -19.43 10.50
C LYS A 49 -2.85 -20.67 10.25
N LEU A 50 -3.27 -21.84 10.68
CA LEU A 50 -2.52 -23.07 10.43
C LEU A 50 -2.45 -23.39 8.94
N ASP A 51 -3.54 -23.21 8.21
CA ASP A 51 -3.56 -23.39 6.75
C ASP A 51 -2.57 -22.46 6.05
N LEU A 52 -2.47 -21.19 6.49
CA LEU A 52 -1.49 -20.25 5.96
C LEU A 52 -0.05 -20.69 6.25
N VAL A 53 0.23 -21.18 7.47
CA VAL A 53 1.56 -21.71 7.83
C VAL A 53 1.91 -22.93 6.98
N GLN A 54 1.00 -23.88 6.85
CA GLN A 54 1.19 -25.09 6.05
C GLN A 54 1.37 -24.77 4.57
N TYR A 55 0.62 -23.79 4.05
CA TYR A 55 0.77 -23.28 2.70
C TYR A 55 2.21 -22.80 2.45
N TYR A 56 2.73 -21.89 3.29
CA TYR A 56 4.08 -21.36 3.09
C TYR A 56 5.16 -22.43 3.25
N LEU A 57 4.94 -23.44 4.09
CA LEU A 57 5.85 -24.58 4.16
C LEU A 57 5.83 -25.43 2.89
N ALA A 58 4.64 -25.66 2.32
CA ALA A 58 4.50 -26.44 1.09
C ALA A 58 5.16 -25.78 -0.15
N VAL A 59 5.18 -24.46 -0.21
CA VAL A 59 5.76 -23.67 -1.33
C VAL A 59 7.08 -22.99 -0.95
N ALA A 60 7.68 -23.35 0.18
CA ALA A 60 8.83 -22.66 0.75
C ALA A 60 10.00 -22.45 -0.22
N PRO A 61 10.42 -23.42 -1.05
CA PRO A 61 11.53 -23.21 -1.97
C PRO A 61 11.26 -22.08 -2.99
N GLY A 62 10.03 -22.00 -3.53
CA GLY A 62 9.62 -20.95 -4.45
C GLY A 62 9.43 -19.60 -3.75
N ALA A 63 8.80 -19.59 -2.58
CA ALA A 63 8.59 -18.38 -1.79
C ALA A 63 9.92 -17.74 -1.34
N LEU A 64 10.91 -18.58 -0.95
CA LEU A 64 12.26 -18.13 -0.61
C LEU A 64 13.05 -17.63 -1.82
N ARG A 65 12.80 -18.13 -3.02
CA ARG A 65 13.40 -17.57 -4.25
C ARG A 65 12.99 -16.11 -4.44
N GLY A 66 11.71 -15.80 -4.25
CA GLY A 66 11.17 -14.44 -4.39
C GLY A 66 11.50 -13.51 -3.23
N ALA A 67 11.37 -13.99 -1.99
CA ALA A 67 11.47 -13.19 -0.78
C ALA A 67 12.72 -13.45 0.06
N GLY A 68 13.42 -14.55 -0.17
CA GLY A 68 14.58 -14.96 0.63
C GLY A 68 15.82 -14.10 0.40
N ASN A 69 16.66 -14.00 1.43
CA ASN A 69 17.86 -13.17 1.44
C ASN A 69 17.59 -11.68 1.15
N ARG A 70 16.35 -11.23 1.31
CA ARG A 70 15.91 -9.84 1.10
C ARG A 70 15.30 -9.27 2.37
N PRO A 71 15.45 -7.96 2.62
CA PRO A 71 14.65 -7.30 3.66
C PRO A 71 13.17 -7.33 3.25
N ASN A 72 12.31 -7.68 4.20
CA ASN A 72 10.87 -7.82 3.99
C ASN A 72 10.07 -6.93 4.95
N VAL A 73 9.12 -6.20 4.42
CA VAL A 73 8.08 -5.56 5.21
C VAL A 73 7.02 -6.59 5.60
N LEU A 74 6.66 -6.66 6.87
CA LEU A 74 5.63 -7.56 7.35
C LEU A 74 4.25 -6.91 7.15
N VAL A 75 3.45 -7.46 6.22
CA VAL A 75 2.06 -7.02 6.01
C VAL A 75 1.14 -7.90 6.83
N ARG A 76 0.73 -7.40 7.98
CA ARG A 76 0.05 -8.18 9.01
C ARG A 76 -1.45 -7.93 9.02
N HIS A 77 -2.21 -9.04 9.02
CA HIS A 77 -3.67 -9.10 9.12
C HIS A 77 -4.09 -9.84 10.41
N PRO A 78 -3.84 -9.29 11.61
CA PRO A 78 -4.01 -10.05 12.87
C PRO A 78 -5.44 -10.53 13.09
N ASN A 79 -6.43 -9.85 12.53
CA ASN A 79 -7.85 -10.19 12.63
C ASN A 79 -8.45 -10.82 11.38
N GLY A 80 -7.62 -11.11 10.37
CA GLY A 80 -8.03 -11.71 9.11
C GLY A 80 -8.34 -10.69 8.02
N VAL A 81 -8.72 -11.23 6.84
CA VAL A 81 -9.07 -10.44 5.66
C VAL A 81 -10.41 -9.73 5.89
N GLY A 82 -10.49 -8.46 5.48
CA GLY A 82 -11.66 -7.59 5.70
C GLY A 82 -11.55 -6.71 6.96
N GLU A 83 -10.61 -7.03 7.85
CA GLU A 83 -10.33 -6.27 9.06
C GLU A 83 -9.10 -5.36 8.89
N GLU A 84 -8.81 -4.54 9.91
CA GLU A 84 -7.65 -3.64 9.89
C GLU A 84 -6.34 -4.41 9.77
N PHE A 85 -5.48 -3.92 8.89
CA PHE A 85 -4.13 -4.45 8.67
C PHE A 85 -3.09 -3.33 8.75
N PHE A 86 -1.82 -3.71 8.91
CA PHE A 86 -0.75 -2.72 8.96
C PHE A 86 0.57 -3.23 8.37
N TYR A 87 1.35 -2.28 7.86
CA TYR A 87 2.72 -2.51 7.40
C TYR A 87 3.68 -2.34 8.57
N GLN A 88 4.35 -3.41 8.97
CA GLN A 88 5.36 -3.41 10.01
C GLN A 88 6.75 -3.48 9.36
N LYS A 89 7.42 -2.33 9.23
CA LYS A 89 8.78 -2.26 8.69
C LYS A 89 9.82 -2.77 9.68
N ARG A 90 9.63 -2.47 10.98
CA ARG A 90 10.58 -2.90 12.02
C ARG A 90 10.27 -4.32 12.49
N ALA A 91 11.28 -5.20 12.44
CA ALA A 91 11.16 -6.53 13.01
C ALA A 91 10.74 -6.46 14.49
N PRO A 92 9.83 -7.34 14.96
CA PRO A 92 9.44 -7.39 16.37
C PRO A 92 10.66 -7.66 17.27
N ALA A 93 10.76 -6.95 18.38
CA ALA A 93 11.81 -7.20 19.39
C ALA A 93 11.72 -8.62 19.97
N SER A 94 10.51 -9.20 19.98
CA SER A 94 10.23 -10.57 20.45
C SER A 94 10.53 -11.67 19.41
N ARG A 95 11.17 -11.33 18.28
CA ARG A 95 11.53 -12.33 17.27
C ARG A 95 12.49 -13.39 17.84
N PRO A 96 12.40 -14.64 17.41
CA PRO A 96 13.39 -15.64 17.74
C PRO A 96 14.80 -15.23 17.32
N PRO A 97 15.85 -15.62 18.06
CA PRO A 97 17.24 -15.23 17.72
C PRO A 97 17.72 -15.66 16.33
N TRP A 98 17.12 -16.73 15.78
CA TRP A 98 17.43 -17.25 14.45
C TRP A 98 16.72 -16.49 13.30
N VAL A 99 15.83 -15.53 13.62
CA VAL A 99 15.24 -14.63 12.61
C VAL A 99 16.19 -13.45 12.38
N GLU A 100 16.87 -13.48 11.26
CA GLU A 100 17.81 -12.45 10.87
C GLU A 100 17.12 -11.15 10.45
N VAL A 101 17.84 -10.05 10.59
CA VAL A 101 17.41 -8.71 10.18
C VAL A 101 18.55 -7.98 9.50
N VAL A 102 18.21 -7.00 8.67
CA VAL A 102 19.16 -6.04 8.09
C VAL A 102 18.62 -4.62 8.24
N THR A 103 19.52 -3.66 8.47
CA THR A 103 19.16 -2.26 8.60
C THR A 103 19.05 -1.60 7.22
N LEU A 104 17.88 -1.02 6.94
CA LEU A 104 17.65 -0.17 5.78
C LEU A 104 17.63 1.30 6.17
N SER A 105 18.22 2.15 5.30
CA SER A 105 18.09 3.60 5.36
C SER A 105 17.14 4.09 4.28
N PHE A 106 16.16 4.90 4.67
CA PHE A 106 15.12 5.41 3.76
C PHE A 106 15.41 6.84 3.31
N PRO A 107 14.85 7.29 2.16
CA PRO A 107 15.00 8.67 1.69
C PRO A 107 14.55 9.74 2.69
N SER A 108 13.70 9.37 3.65
CA SER A 108 13.27 10.23 4.76
C SER A 108 14.34 10.46 5.85
N GLY A 109 15.50 9.82 5.75
CA GLY A 109 16.56 9.81 6.77
C GLY A 109 16.29 8.87 7.96
N ARG A 110 15.20 8.10 7.93
CA ARG A 110 14.88 7.08 8.95
C ARG A 110 15.54 5.77 8.61
N THR A 111 15.77 4.94 9.63
CA THR A 111 16.25 3.56 9.50
C THR A 111 15.25 2.58 10.07
N ALA A 112 15.24 1.34 9.58
CA ALA A 112 14.54 0.22 10.17
C ALA A 112 15.31 -1.07 9.97
N GLU A 113 15.27 -1.94 11.01
CA GLU A 113 15.72 -3.33 10.89
C GLU A 113 14.55 -4.15 10.32
N GLU A 114 14.71 -4.69 9.13
CA GLU A 114 13.69 -5.49 8.46
C GLU A 114 14.08 -6.98 8.43
N VAL A 115 13.06 -7.86 8.49
CA VAL A 115 13.24 -9.31 8.52
C VAL A 115 13.82 -9.82 7.21
N VAL A 116 14.81 -10.73 7.30
CA VAL A 116 15.41 -11.42 6.16
C VAL A 116 15.09 -12.91 6.23
N PRO A 117 14.11 -13.43 5.48
CA PRO A 117 13.84 -14.87 5.45
C PRO A 117 14.99 -15.63 4.77
N ARG A 118 15.55 -16.65 5.44
CA ARG A 118 16.59 -17.50 4.86
C ARG A 118 16.19 -18.98 4.80
N GLU A 119 15.20 -19.36 5.59
CA GLU A 119 14.77 -20.74 5.76
C GLU A 119 13.24 -20.82 5.90
N ALA A 120 12.67 -22.00 5.67
CA ALA A 120 11.22 -22.22 5.75
C ALA A 120 10.63 -21.89 7.13
N ALA A 121 11.39 -22.09 8.18
CA ALA A 121 10.99 -21.75 9.55
C ALA A 121 10.67 -20.26 9.72
N VAL A 122 11.40 -19.35 9.02
CA VAL A 122 11.11 -17.89 9.06
C VAL A 122 9.80 -17.60 8.36
N LEU A 123 9.48 -18.24 7.24
CA LEU A 123 8.19 -18.10 6.57
C LEU A 123 7.05 -18.55 7.46
N ALA A 124 7.20 -19.71 8.12
CA ALA A 124 6.22 -20.20 9.08
C ALA A 124 6.03 -19.23 10.27
N TRP A 125 7.10 -18.65 10.79
CA TRP A 125 7.04 -17.63 11.83
C TRP A 125 6.35 -16.36 11.35
N MET A 126 6.63 -15.87 10.14
CA MET A 126 5.93 -14.72 9.55
C MET A 126 4.43 -15.01 9.41
N ALA A 127 4.06 -16.20 8.93
CA ALA A 127 2.66 -16.62 8.81
C ALA A 127 1.97 -16.71 10.18
N ASN A 128 2.66 -17.20 11.24
CA ASN A 128 2.13 -17.17 12.62
C ASN A 128 1.84 -15.74 13.11
N LEU A 129 2.59 -14.73 12.65
CA LEU A 129 2.29 -13.32 12.91
C LEU A 129 1.10 -12.79 12.07
N ALA A 130 0.43 -13.65 11.32
CA ALA A 130 -0.61 -13.32 10.33
C ALA A 130 -0.09 -12.38 9.21
N CYS A 131 1.16 -12.56 8.79
CA CYS A 131 1.66 -11.98 7.57
C CYS A 131 1.11 -12.80 6.40
N LEU A 132 0.15 -12.23 5.67
CA LEU A 132 -0.43 -12.90 4.50
C LEU A 132 0.52 -12.77 3.31
N GLU A 133 1.10 -11.61 3.14
CA GLU A 133 1.90 -11.23 1.99
C GLU A 133 3.39 -11.15 2.34
N LEU A 134 4.23 -11.61 1.43
CA LEU A 134 5.68 -11.43 1.48
C LEU A 134 6.02 -10.18 0.66
N HIS A 135 6.53 -9.15 1.29
CA HIS A 135 6.83 -7.86 0.67
C HIS A 135 8.33 -7.53 0.71
N PRO A 136 9.16 -8.18 -0.12
CA PRO A 136 10.60 -7.92 -0.17
C PRO A 136 10.91 -6.61 -0.89
N HIS A 137 12.01 -5.98 -0.48
CA HIS A 137 12.68 -4.97 -1.29
C HIS A 137 13.41 -5.62 -2.48
N PRO A 138 13.67 -4.89 -3.59
CA PRO A 138 14.36 -5.43 -4.76
C PRO A 138 15.89 -5.52 -4.58
N VAL A 139 16.35 -5.71 -3.34
CA VAL A 139 17.76 -5.81 -2.96
C VAL A 139 18.01 -7.05 -2.11
N ARG A 140 19.26 -7.50 -2.03
CA ARG A 140 19.69 -8.55 -1.10
C ARG A 140 20.20 -7.95 0.19
N ALA A 141 20.14 -8.71 1.28
CA ALA A 141 20.54 -8.24 2.62
C ALA A 141 22.05 -7.93 2.76
N ASP A 142 22.87 -8.49 1.89
CA ASP A 142 24.31 -8.25 1.82
C ASP A 142 24.69 -6.97 1.05
N ASP A 143 23.76 -6.44 0.24
CA ASP A 143 23.90 -5.15 -0.45
C ASP A 143 22.51 -4.53 -0.65
N VAL A 144 22.17 -3.59 0.23
CA VAL A 144 20.84 -2.95 0.27
C VAL A 144 20.74 -1.68 -0.59
N ASP A 145 21.79 -1.33 -1.31
CA ASP A 145 21.86 -0.11 -2.12
C ASP A 145 21.80 -0.39 -3.62
N HIS A 146 22.09 -1.63 -4.05
CA HIS A 146 22.06 -2.02 -5.46
C HIS A 146 20.98 -3.08 -5.70
N PRO A 147 19.89 -2.73 -6.38
CA PRO A 147 18.85 -3.70 -6.77
C PRO A 147 19.42 -4.82 -7.65
N ASP A 148 18.93 -6.04 -7.40
CA ASP A 148 19.17 -7.20 -8.25
C ASP A 148 17.93 -7.57 -9.09
N GLU A 149 16.91 -6.71 -9.07
CA GLU A 149 15.61 -6.98 -9.68
C GLU A 149 14.99 -5.70 -10.23
N LEU A 150 14.70 -5.69 -11.52
CA LEU A 150 13.82 -4.72 -12.16
C LEU A 150 12.39 -5.27 -12.12
N ARG A 151 11.44 -4.48 -11.64
CA ARG A 151 10.02 -4.84 -11.47
C ARG A 151 9.17 -4.11 -12.47
N ILE A 152 8.47 -4.87 -13.30
CA ILE A 152 7.46 -4.36 -14.23
C ILE A 152 6.11 -4.73 -13.63
N ASP A 153 5.39 -3.72 -13.19
CA ASP A 153 4.10 -3.83 -12.51
C ASP A 153 3.00 -3.31 -13.43
N LEU A 154 2.10 -4.22 -13.84
CA LEU A 154 0.99 -3.96 -14.74
C LEU A 154 -0.30 -3.80 -13.93
N ASP A 155 -0.67 -2.55 -13.66
CA ASP A 155 -1.85 -2.17 -12.90
C ASP A 155 -3.02 -1.80 -13.82
N PRO A 156 -4.09 -2.61 -13.91
CA PRO A 156 -5.26 -2.28 -14.73
C PRO A 156 -6.06 -1.13 -14.11
N VAL A 157 -6.49 -0.17 -14.92
CA VAL A 157 -7.47 0.82 -14.50
C VAL A 157 -8.84 0.14 -14.28
N PRO A 158 -9.80 0.77 -13.54
CA PRO A 158 -11.13 0.22 -13.40
C PRO A 158 -11.79 -0.11 -14.75
N GLY A 159 -12.37 -1.31 -14.87
CA GLY A 159 -13.03 -1.78 -16.09
C GLY A 159 -12.13 -2.55 -17.05
N VAL A 160 -10.82 -2.63 -16.78
CA VAL A 160 -9.89 -3.48 -17.55
C VAL A 160 -9.89 -4.89 -16.96
N GLU A 161 -10.12 -5.88 -17.82
CA GLU A 161 -10.23 -7.29 -17.46
C GLU A 161 -8.96 -8.08 -17.84
N TRP A 162 -8.84 -9.31 -17.33
CA TRP A 162 -7.64 -10.15 -17.50
C TRP A 162 -7.18 -10.34 -18.95
N PRO A 163 -8.06 -10.54 -19.97
CA PRO A 163 -7.62 -10.65 -21.36
C PRO A 163 -6.81 -9.45 -21.87
N GLN A 164 -7.19 -8.24 -21.47
CA GLN A 164 -6.47 -7.01 -21.87
C GLN A 164 -5.12 -6.90 -21.14
N ILE A 165 -5.04 -7.33 -19.89
CA ILE A 165 -3.79 -7.36 -19.13
C ILE A 165 -2.82 -8.36 -19.76
N ARG A 166 -3.32 -9.51 -20.18
CA ARG A 166 -2.57 -10.54 -20.91
C ARG A 166 -2.00 -9.99 -22.21
N GLU A 167 -2.81 -9.26 -22.99
CA GLU A 167 -2.37 -8.64 -24.23
C GLU A 167 -1.20 -7.66 -23.98
N VAL A 168 -1.29 -6.80 -22.98
CA VAL A 168 -0.17 -5.93 -22.57
C VAL A 168 1.02 -6.75 -22.09
N GLY A 169 0.79 -7.85 -21.37
CA GLY A 169 1.84 -8.79 -20.94
C GLY A 169 2.63 -9.36 -22.11
N LEU A 170 1.98 -9.70 -23.23
CA LEU A 170 2.66 -10.17 -24.45
C LEU A 170 3.48 -9.04 -25.11
N VAL A 171 2.98 -7.80 -25.09
CA VAL A 171 3.76 -6.64 -25.56
C VAL A 171 4.99 -6.41 -24.66
N VAL A 172 4.85 -6.58 -23.34
CA VAL A 172 5.98 -6.54 -22.38
C VAL A 172 7.00 -7.60 -22.71
N ARG A 173 6.58 -8.86 -22.96
CA ARG A 173 7.47 -9.95 -23.38
C ARG A 173 8.28 -9.56 -24.61
N ALA A 174 7.61 -9.19 -25.69
CA ALA A 174 8.25 -8.81 -26.96
C ALA A 174 9.19 -7.60 -26.80
N THR A 175 8.83 -6.65 -25.92
CA THR A 175 9.70 -5.49 -25.62
C THR A 175 10.96 -5.91 -24.86
N LEU A 176 10.85 -6.77 -23.86
CA LEU A 176 11.99 -7.31 -23.13
C LEU A 176 12.93 -8.09 -24.07
N GLU A 177 12.40 -8.99 -24.87
CA GLU A 177 13.17 -9.77 -25.84
C GLU A 177 13.92 -8.87 -26.83
N SER A 178 13.29 -7.81 -27.34
CA SER A 178 13.94 -6.86 -28.24
C SER A 178 15.07 -6.03 -27.60
N LEU A 179 15.13 -5.98 -26.27
CA LEU A 179 16.17 -5.32 -25.49
C LEU A 179 17.19 -6.30 -24.89
N GLY A 180 17.08 -7.59 -25.22
CA GLY A 180 17.97 -8.63 -24.70
C GLY A 180 17.75 -8.97 -23.22
N LEU A 181 16.53 -8.73 -22.71
CA LEU A 181 16.16 -8.96 -21.31
C LEU A 181 15.29 -10.21 -21.15
N VAL A 182 15.48 -10.94 -20.05
CA VAL A 182 14.69 -12.12 -19.70
C VAL A 182 13.67 -11.77 -18.63
N GLY A 183 12.39 -11.88 -18.98
CA GLY A 183 11.28 -11.59 -18.08
C GLY A 183 10.67 -12.84 -17.44
N TRP A 184 10.34 -12.76 -16.17
CA TRP A 184 9.74 -13.82 -15.35
C TRP A 184 8.35 -13.39 -14.87
N PRO A 185 7.29 -13.82 -15.59
CA PRO A 185 5.93 -13.37 -15.29
C PRO A 185 5.35 -14.08 -14.07
N LYS A 186 4.49 -13.36 -13.35
CA LYS A 186 3.62 -13.90 -12.29
C LYS A 186 2.33 -13.11 -12.21
N THR A 187 1.23 -13.75 -11.81
CA THR A 187 0.02 -13.00 -11.47
C THR A 187 0.29 -12.11 -10.25
N SER A 188 -0.39 -10.98 -10.16
CA SER A 188 -0.27 -10.15 -8.93
C SER A 188 -0.99 -10.79 -7.73
N GLY A 189 -1.81 -11.83 -7.98
CA GLY A 189 -2.75 -12.40 -6.99
C GLY A 189 -3.91 -11.44 -6.67
N SER A 190 -4.01 -10.32 -7.38
CA SER A 190 -5.13 -9.39 -7.36
C SER A 190 -5.73 -9.28 -8.77
N ARG A 191 -5.52 -8.18 -9.48
CA ARG A 191 -6.05 -7.97 -10.83
C ARG A 191 -5.00 -7.92 -11.91
N GLY A 192 -3.75 -7.57 -11.56
CA GLY A 192 -2.66 -7.29 -12.48
C GLY A 192 -1.72 -8.45 -12.76
N LEU A 193 -0.67 -8.14 -13.49
CA LEU A 193 0.46 -9.02 -13.81
C LEU A 193 1.75 -8.31 -13.40
N HIS A 194 2.69 -9.05 -12.82
CA HIS A 194 4.04 -8.57 -12.58
C HIS A 194 5.03 -9.35 -13.46
N VAL A 195 6.02 -8.67 -13.99
CA VAL A 195 7.15 -9.33 -14.67
C VAL A 195 8.44 -8.89 -14.00
N TYR A 196 9.19 -9.85 -13.50
CA TYR A 196 10.47 -9.59 -12.88
C TYR A 196 11.59 -9.82 -13.88
N VAL A 197 12.60 -8.96 -13.84
CA VAL A 197 13.85 -9.14 -14.58
C VAL A 197 14.97 -9.16 -13.57
N ARG A 198 15.72 -10.27 -13.50
CA ARG A 198 16.93 -10.31 -12.68
C ARG A 198 18.02 -9.48 -13.34
N ILE A 199 18.65 -8.59 -12.57
CA ILE A 199 19.67 -7.67 -13.07
C ILE A 199 20.98 -7.80 -12.28
N GLU A 200 22.10 -7.42 -12.91
CA GLU A 200 23.38 -7.30 -12.23
C GLU A 200 23.30 -6.26 -11.11
N ARG A 201 23.94 -6.50 -9.97
CA ARG A 201 23.89 -5.64 -8.78
C ARG A 201 24.94 -4.51 -8.86
N ARG A 202 24.80 -3.62 -9.83
CA ARG A 202 25.74 -2.49 -10.03
C ARG A 202 25.09 -1.14 -10.24
N TRP A 203 23.77 -1.11 -10.40
CA TRP A 203 23.03 0.13 -10.61
C TRP A 203 22.33 0.60 -9.33
N SER A 204 22.31 1.91 -9.15
CA SER A 204 21.53 2.54 -8.07
C SER A 204 20.02 2.43 -8.34
N PHE A 205 19.23 2.62 -7.28
CA PHE A 205 17.77 2.69 -7.40
C PHE A 205 17.28 3.74 -8.42
N ASP A 206 17.98 4.88 -8.50
CA ASP A 206 17.63 5.95 -9.45
C ASP A 206 17.82 5.47 -10.89
N GLN A 207 18.91 4.77 -11.17
CA GLN A 207 19.17 4.19 -12.49
C GLN A 207 18.16 3.10 -12.84
N VAL A 208 17.82 2.21 -11.90
CA VAL A 208 16.83 1.14 -12.12
C VAL A 208 15.43 1.73 -12.36
N ARG A 209 15.02 2.75 -11.58
CA ARG A 209 13.75 3.44 -11.82
C ARG A 209 13.73 4.17 -13.16
N ARG A 210 14.84 4.80 -13.55
CA ARG A 210 14.97 5.46 -14.85
C ARG A 210 14.87 4.45 -16.00
N ALA A 211 15.49 3.29 -15.88
CA ALA A 211 15.35 2.18 -16.81
C ALA A 211 13.89 1.67 -16.89
N ALA A 212 13.22 1.52 -15.74
CA ALA A 212 11.82 1.13 -15.66
C ALA A 212 10.87 2.14 -16.35
N LEU A 213 11.11 3.45 -16.17
CA LEU A 213 10.35 4.48 -16.86
C LEU A 213 10.54 4.44 -18.38
N ALA A 214 11.80 4.25 -18.83
CA ALA A 214 12.08 4.14 -20.26
C ALA A 214 11.39 2.91 -20.87
N PHE A 215 11.40 1.79 -20.15
CA PHE A 215 10.68 0.58 -20.54
C PHE A 215 9.16 0.81 -20.62
N ALA A 216 8.57 1.43 -19.59
CA ALA A 216 7.13 1.70 -19.55
C ALA A 216 6.67 2.57 -20.74
N ARG A 217 7.46 3.59 -21.08
CA ARG A 217 7.21 4.44 -22.25
C ARG A 217 7.33 3.69 -23.56
N GLU A 218 8.27 2.77 -23.69
CA GLU A 218 8.43 1.96 -24.88
C GLU A 218 7.26 0.98 -25.08
N VAL A 219 6.76 0.38 -23.99
CA VAL A 219 5.54 -0.44 -24.03
C VAL A 219 4.32 0.40 -24.43
N GLU A 220 4.13 1.58 -23.84
CA GLU A 220 3.07 2.51 -24.22
C GLU A 220 3.18 2.90 -25.71
N ARG A 221 4.39 3.19 -26.22
CA ARG A 221 4.62 3.51 -27.64
C ARG A 221 4.23 2.36 -28.58
N ARG A 222 4.47 1.09 -28.16
CA ARG A 222 4.11 -0.10 -28.95
C ARG A 222 2.62 -0.42 -28.88
N ALA A 223 1.95 -0.10 -27.79
CA ALA A 223 0.55 -0.43 -27.55
C ALA A 223 -0.22 0.76 -26.92
N PRO A 224 -0.27 1.93 -27.58
CA PRO A 224 -0.79 3.16 -27.00
C PRO A 224 -2.29 3.12 -26.67
N ALA A 225 -3.05 2.21 -27.27
CA ALA A 225 -4.48 2.08 -27.00
C ALA A 225 -4.80 1.31 -25.70
N ILE A 226 -3.87 0.45 -25.22
CA ILE A 226 -4.14 -0.48 -24.12
C ILE A 226 -3.14 -0.36 -22.96
N ALA A 227 -2.03 0.36 -23.13
CA ALA A 227 -0.99 0.56 -22.11
C ALA A 227 -0.70 2.03 -21.90
N THR A 228 -0.35 2.42 -20.66
CA THR A 228 0.01 3.79 -20.33
C THR A 228 1.12 3.86 -19.27
N SER A 229 2.03 4.83 -19.42
CA SER A 229 3.04 5.21 -18.43
C SER A 229 2.68 6.52 -17.70
N LYS A 230 1.47 7.07 -17.91
CA LYS A 230 1.04 8.35 -17.33
C LYS A 230 0.93 8.27 -15.83
N TRP A 231 1.58 9.21 -15.12
CA TRP A 231 1.56 9.24 -13.66
C TRP A 231 0.19 9.59 -13.09
N TRP A 232 -0.51 10.55 -13.71
CA TRP A 232 -1.78 11.05 -13.21
C TRP A 232 -2.91 10.05 -13.47
N LYS A 233 -3.67 9.71 -12.43
CA LYS A 233 -4.77 8.73 -12.53
C LYS A 233 -5.82 9.11 -13.56
N GLU A 234 -6.04 10.41 -13.71
CA GLU A 234 -7.01 11.01 -14.64
C GLU A 234 -6.62 10.86 -16.11
N GLU A 235 -5.32 10.63 -16.37
CA GLU A 235 -4.77 10.45 -17.72
C GLU A 235 -4.57 8.97 -18.08
N ARG A 236 -4.76 8.06 -17.09
CA ARG A 236 -4.55 6.64 -17.29
C ARG A 236 -5.70 5.99 -18.03
N HIS A 237 -5.36 5.10 -18.93
CA HIS A 237 -6.26 4.19 -19.63
C HIS A 237 -5.61 2.80 -19.74
N GLY A 238 -6.42 1.77 -20.00
CA GLY A 238 -5.89 0.42 -20.17
C GLY A 238 -5.11 -0.08 -18.95
N VAL A 239 -3.87 -0.49 -19.17
CA VAL A 239 -2.98 -1.02 -18.15
C VAL A 239 -1.86 -0.01 -17.87
N PHE A 240 -1.74 0.43 -16.64
CA PHE A 240 -0.66 1.30 -16.18
C PHE A 240 0.59 0.51 -15.81
N LEU A 241 1.73 0.89 -16.38
CA LEU A 241 3.03 0.34 -15.98
C LEU A 241 3.62 1.20 -14.87
N ASP A 242 3.58 0.70 -13.61
CA ASP A 242 4.08 1.44 -12.44
C ASP A 242 5.59 1.31 -12.28
N TYR A 243 6.32 2.18 -12.98
CA TYR A 243 7.78 2.27 -12.89
C TYR A 243 8.29 2.70 -11.51
N ASN A 244 7.45 3.34 -10.68
CA ASN A 244 7.82 3.79 -9.33
C ASN A 244 7.92 2.63 -8.32
N GLN A 245 7.50 1.41 -8.67
CA GLN A 245 7.78 0.22 -7.85
C GLN A 245 9.27 -0.12 -7.77
N ASN A 246 10.10 0.53 -8.59
CA ASN A 246 11.56 0.42 -8.55
C ASN A 246 12.24 1.51 -7.70
N ALA A 247 11.49 2.35 -7.02
CA ALA A 247 12.03 3.34 -6.08
C ALA A 247 12.48 2.69 -4.75
N LYS A 248 13.48 3.27 -4.05
CA LYS A 248 14.21 2.64 -2.94
C LYS A 248 13.35 2.09 -1.80
N ASP A 249 12.23 2.67 -1.48
CA ASP A 249 11.38 2.25 -0.36
C ASP A 249 10.11 1.50 -0.78
N ARG A 250 10.08 1.05 -2.04
CA ARG A 250 8.95 0.31 -2.58
C ARG A 250 9.15 -1.20 -2.44
N THR A 251 8.05 -1.85 -2.10
CA THR A 251 7.98 -3.31 -2.01
C THR A 251 6.75 -3.79 -2.79
N VAL A 252 6.87 -4.95 -3.40
CA VAL A 252 5.79 -5.60 -4.17
C VAL A 252 5.59 -7.00 -3.61
N ALA A 253 4.35 -7.48 -3.59
CA ALA A 253 4.05 -8.86 -3.19
C ALA A 253 4.88 -9.84 -4.03
N ALA A 254 5.73 -10.63 -3.37
CA ALA A 254 6.59 -11.61 -4.02
C ALA A 254 5.80 -12.75 -4.65
N ALA A 255 6.47 -13.56 -5.45
CA ALA A 255 5.94 -14.86 -5.87
C ALA A 255 5.52 -15.69 -4.65
N TYR A 256 4.43 -16.43 -4.79
CA TYR A 256 3.78 -17.22 -3.74
C TYR A 256 3.17 -16.43 -2.58
N SER A 257 3.18 -15.10 -2.58
CA SER A 257 2.43 -14.31 -1.61
C SER A 257 0.94 -14.60 -1.68
N VAL A 258 0.34 -14.94 -0.55
CA VAL A 258 -1.13 -14.99 -0.43
C VAL A 258 -1.65 -13.57 -0.33
N ARG A 259 -2.71 -13.25 -1.09
CA ARG A 259 -3.28 -11.89 -1.12
C ARG A 259 -4.50 -11.79 -0.21
N PRO A 260 -4.80 -10.62 0.35
CA PRO A 260 -5.97 -10.42 1.21
C PRO A 260 -7.28 -10.31 0.39
N THR A 261 -7.52 -11.28 -0.48
CA THR A 261 -8.75 -11.43 -1.26
C THR A 261 -9.67 -12.45 -0.59
N ALA A 262 -10.97 -12.36 -0.83
CA ALA A 262 -11.95 -13.25 -0.20
C ALA A 262 -11.71 -14.74 -0.51
N ASP A 263 -11.16 -15.02 -1.68
CA ASP A 263 -10.83 -16.35 -2.20
C ASP A 263 -9.37 -16.79 -1.90
N ALA A 264 -8.63 -16.02 -1.09
CA ALA A 264 -7.25 -16.30 -0.70
C ALA A 264 -6.32 -16.52 -1.90
N ARG A 265 -6.43 -15.68 -2.95
CA ARG A 265 -5.59 -15.77 -4.15
C ARG A 265 -4.11 -15.62 -3.82
N VAL A 266 -3.30 -16.17 -4.73
CA VAL A 266 -1.85 -16.18 -4.63
C VAL A 266 -1.22 -15.44 -5.80
N SER A 267 -0.15 -14.71 -5.55
CA SER A 267 0.72 -14.16 -6.57
C SER A 267 1.54 -15.31 -7.20
N ALA A 268 0.97 -15.97 -8.20
CA ALA A 268 1.48 -17.23 -8.75
C ALA A 268 2.52 -16.98 -9.86
N PRO A 269 3.73 -17.53 -9.74
CA PRO A 269 4.64 -17.64 -10.88
C PRO A 269 3.99 -18.46 -12.00
N ILE A 270 4.15 -17.99 -13.22
CA ILE A 270 3.69 -18.63 -14.44
C ILE A 270 4.79 -18.59 -15.49
N THR A 271 4.71 -19.47 -16.48
CA THR A 271 5.51 -19.35 -17.69
C THR A 271 4.86 -18.37 -18.68
N TRP A 272 5.59 -17.92 -19.68
CA TRP A 272 5.02 -17.10 -20.75
C TRP A 272 3.94 -17.83 -21.55
N ASP A 273 4.08 -19.16 -21.69
CA ASP A 273 3.09 -19.98 -22.41
C ASP A 273 1.82 -20.18 -21.59
N GLU A 274 1.93 -20.24 -20.24
CA GLU A 274 0.76 -20.27 -19.37
C GLU A 274 -0.01 -18.94 -19.36
N LEU A 275 0.63 -17.82 -19.66
CA LEU A 275 -0.03 -16.50 -19.67
C LEU A 275 -1.24 -16.48 -20.61
N ASP A 276 -1.19 -17.24 -21.73
CA ASP A 276 -2.27 -17.27 -22.71
C ASP A 276 -3.53 -17.98 -22.22
N THR A 277 -3.42 -18.90 -21.28
CA THR A 277 -4.49 -19.81 -20.88
C THR A 277 -4.88 -19.71 -19.42
N CYS A 278 -4.02 -19.16 -18.54
CA CYS A 278 -4.29 -19.13 -17.11
C CYS A 278 -5.39 -18.14 -16.71
N ASP A 279 -6.14 -18.50 -15.68
CA ASP A 279 -7.00 -17.59 -14.94
C ASP A 279 -6.37 -17.33 -13.57
N PRO A 280 -6.07 -16.07 -13.21
CA PRO A 280 -5.50 -15.76 -11.88
C PRO A 280 -6.36 -16.24 -10.70
N ARG A 281 -7.65 -16.50 -10.92
CA ARG A 281 -8.57 -17.01 -9.90
C ARG A 281 -8.31 -18.48 -9.54
N ASP A 282 -7.64 -19.23 -10.41
CA ASP A 282 -7.29 -20.64 -10.17
C ASP A 282 -6.13 -20.79 -9.17
N PHE A 283 -5.36 -19.73 -8.96
CA PHE A 283 -4.20 -19.73 -8.07
C PHE A 283 -4.59 -19.23 -6.67
N THR A 284 -4.90 -20.16 -5.79
CA THR A 284 -5.33 -19.87 -4.42
C THR A 284 -4.43 -20.57 -3.39
N LEU A 285 -4.59 -20.20 -2.13
CA LEU A 285 -3.94 -20.89 -1.00
C LEU A 285 -4.21 -22.41 -1.03
N ALA A 286 -5.40 -22.83 -1.50
CA ALA A 286 -5.77 -24.24 -1.55
C ALA A 286 -5.14 -24.98 -2.75
N THR A 287 -5.01 -24.33 -3.92
CA THR A 287 -4.60 -24.99 -5.18
C THR A 287 -3.09 -24.97 -5.42
N MET A 288 -2.40 -23.93 -4.95
CA MET A 288 -0.98 -23.73 -5.21
C MET A 288 -0.05 -24.81 -4.64
N PRO A 289 -0.30 -25.43 -3.46
CA PRO A 289 0.56 -26.52 -2.99
C PRO A 289 0.60 -27.70 -3.95
N ALA A 290 -0.54 -28.13 -4.47
CA ALA A 290 -0.62 -29.22 -5.45
C ALA A 290 0.06 -28.84 -6.77
N ARG A 291 -0.15 -27.60 -7.26
CA ARG A 291 0.55 -27.08 -8.44
C ARG A 291 2.07 -27.09 -8.24
N PHE A 292 2.56 -26.54 -7.10
CA PHE A 292 3.98 -26.53 -6.80
C PHE A 292 4.60 -27.94 -6.76
N ALA A 293 3.89 -28.89 -6.16
CA ALA A 293 4.33 -30.30 -6.13
C ALA A 293 4.38 -30.94 -7.53
N ALA A 294 3.46 -30.56 -8.43
CA ALA A 294 3.36 -31.14 -9.77
C ALA A 294 4.40 -30.58 -10.75
N ILE A 295 4.64 -29.25 -10.76
CA ILE A 295 5.48 -28.61 -11.79
C ILE A 295 6.71 -27.88 -11.22
N GLY A 296 6.84 -27.79 -9.89
CA GLY A 296 7.88 -27.00 -9.24
C GLY A 296 7.65 -25.49 -9.37
N ASP A 297 8.75 -24.74 -9.31
CA ASP A 297 8.74 -23.27 -9.43
C ASP A 297 9.09 -22.83 -10.85
N PRO A 298 8.16 -22.18 -11.59
CA PRO A 298 8.44 -21.64 -12.92
C PRO A 298 9.60 -20.64 -12.97
N HIS A 299 9.93 -20.01 -11.82
CA HIS A 299 11.04 -19.07 -11.71
C HIS A 299 12.39 -19.70 -11.32
N THR A 300 12.51 -21.03 -11.35
CA THR A 300 13.71 -21.75 -10.88
C THR A 300 15.00 -21.24 -11.50
N ALA A 301 15.00 -20.89 -12.79
CA ALA A 301 16.19 -20.46 -13.53
C ALA A 301 16.46 -18.94 -13.40
N MET A 302 15.60 -18.17 -12.70
CA MET A 302 15.67 -16.71 -12.68
C MET A 302 17.02 -16.17 -12.18
N ASP A 303 17.56 -16.76 -11.12
CA ASP A 303 18.82 -16.28 -10.51
C ASP A 303 20.07 -16.57 -11.37
N ALA A 304 19.96 -17.45 -12.36
CA ALA A 304 21.03 -17.74 -13.31
C ALA A 304 21.08 -16.77 -14.51
N HIS A 305 20.09 -15.89 -14.65
CA HIS A 305 19.94 -15.00 -15.80
C HIS A 305 19.91 -13.52 -15.39
N ALA A 306 21.00 -13.04 -14.78
CA ALA A 306 21.15 -11.62 -14.49
C ALA A 306 21.43 -10.83 -15.78
N CYS A 307 20.53 -9.90 -16.10
CA CYS A 307 20.64 -9.04 -17.28
C CYS A 307 21.37 -7.74 -16.97
N THR A 308 21.99 -7.14 -18.00
CA THR A 308 22.47 -5.77 -17.96
C THR A 308 21.30 -4.79 -18.22
N LEU A 309 21.33 -3.58 -17.63
CA LEU A 309 20.36 -2.50 -17.92
C LEU A 309 20.87 -1.52 -18.99
N ASP A 310 22.02 -1.78 -19.61
CA ASP A 310 22.64 -0.81 -20.50
C ASP A 310 21.72 -0.43 -21.66
N SER A 311 21.04 -1.38 -22.29
CA SER A 311 20.07 -1.12 -23.37
C SER A 311 18.88 -0.24 -22.95
N LEU A 312 18.40 -0.41 -21.71
CA LEU A 312 17.33 0.44 -21.15
C LEU A 312 17.82 1.84 -20.79
N LEU A 313 19.03 1.99 -20.27
CA LEU A 313 19.61 3.29 -19.96
C LEU A 313 19.98 4.06 -21.24
N GLU A 314 20.39 3.39 -22.31
CA GLU A 314 20.54 4.00 -23.63
C GLU A 314 19.19 4.44 -24.21
N LEU A 315 18.14 3.63 -24.07
CA LEU A 315 16.78 3.97 -24.44
C LEU A 315 16.31 5.21 -23.68
N SER A 316 16.53 5.27 -22.35
CA SER A 316 16.23 6.44 -21.53
C SER A 316 16.94 7.68 -22.05
N SER A 317 18.22 7.57 -22.37
CA SER A 317 19.02 8.70 -22.87
C SER A 317 18.54 9.17 -24.26
N ARG A 318 18.02 8.27 -25.10
CA ARG A 318 17.37 8.64 -26.37
C ARG A 318 16.06 9.40 -26.11
N GLN A 319 15.20 8.87 -25.23
CA GLN A 319 13.94 9.50 -24.85
C GLN A 319 14.15 10.92 -24.27
N GLU A 320 15.21 11.12 -23.49
CA GLU A 320 15.57 12.43 -22.95
C GLU A 320 15.99 13.41 -24.05
N ARG A 321 16.77 12.96 -25.05
CA ARG A 321 17.13 13.79 -26.22
C ARG A 321 15.90 14.13 -27.06
N ASP A 322 14.91 13.26 -27.11
CA ASP A 322 13.63 13.46 -27.79
C ASP A 322 12.66 14.35 -26.98
N GLY A 323 13.10 14.91 -25.84
CA GLY A 323 12.34 15.85 -25.01
C GLY A 323 11.46 15.19 -23.96
N LEU A 324 11.54 13.88 -23.75
CA LEU A 324 10.83 13.17 -22.69
C LEU A 324 11.60 13.30 -21.37
N GLY A 325 11.27 14.30 -20.56
CA GLY A 325 11.86 14.53 -19.23
C GLY A 325 11.55 13.42 -18.22
N ASP A 326 12.03 13.56 -16.98
CA ASP A 326 11.72 12.62 -15.90
C ASP A 326 10.21 12.66 -15.57
N ALA A 327 9.73 11.61 -14.91
CA ALA A 327 8.36 11.49 -14.44
C ALA A 327 8.30 11.72 -12.92
N PRO A 328 7.13 12.10 -12.35
CA PRO A 328 7.01 12.38 -10.93
C PRO A 328 7.46 11.21 -10.04
N TRP A 329 8.27 11.54 -9.03
CA TRP A 329 8.69 10.63 -7.98
C TRP A 329 7.59 10.45 -6.92
N PRO A 330 7.62 9.37 -6.13
CA PRO A 330 6.71 9.22 -5.01
C PRO A 330 6.73 10.44 -4.08
N PRO A 331 5.60 10.85 -3.48
CA PRO A 331 5.47 12.15 -2.77
C PRO A 331 6.43 12.38 -1.62
N HIS A 332 6.93 11.31 -0.99
CA HIS A 332 7.85 11.37 0.17
C HIS A 332 9.34 11.51 -0.23
N TYR A 333 9.66 11.41 -1.52
CA TYR A 333 11.00 11.72 -2.01
C TYR A 333 11.24 13.22 -2.06
N ARG A 334 12.50 13.65 -1.90
CA ARG A 334 12.87 15.04 -2.22
C ARG A 334 12.65 15.27 -3.72
N LYS A 335 12.15 16.46 -4.06
CA LYS A 335 11.95 16.82 -5.45
C LYS A 335 13.29 16.82 -6.18
N GLN A 336 13.36 16.09 -7.31
CA GLN A 336 14.54 16.00 -8.15
C GLN A 336 14.62 17.22 -9.08
N GLN A 337 15.84 17.56 -9.51
CA GLN A 337 16.03 18.62 -10.50
C GLN A 337 15.43 18.19 -11.84
N GLY A 338 14.61 19.05 -12.48
CA GLY A 338 13.93 18.72 -13.73
C GLY A 338 12.66 17.86 -13.59
N GLU A 339 12.35 17.41 -12.36
CA GLU A 339 11.14 16.64 -12.13
C GLU A 339 9.87 17.49 -12.34
N PRO A 340 8.86 17.00 -13.06
CA PRO A 340 7.59 17.69 -13.23
C PRO A 340 6.85 17.86 -11.90
N VAL A 341 5.82 18.70 -11.90
CA VAL A 341 5.00 18.96 -10.70
C VAL A 341 4.33 17.67 -10.24
N ARG A 342 4.53 17.28 -8.98
CA ARG A 342 3.98 16.03 -8.37
C ARG A 342 2.50 16.12 -8.02
N ALA A 343 1.96 17.33 -7.91
CA ALA A 343 0.55 17.58 -7.77
C ALA A 343 0.11 18.30 -9.04
N GLN A 344 -0.87 17.77 -9.76
CA GLN A 344 -1.58 18.66 -10.67
C GLN A 344 -1.92 19.91 -9.85
N PRO A 345 -1.66 21.13 -10.37
CA PRO A 345 -2.24 22.30 -9.75
C PRO A 345 -3.70 21.91 -9.60
N SER A 346 -4.14 21.73 -8.34
CA SER A 346 -5.53 21.43 -8.10
C SER A 346 -6.24 22.48 -8.92
N LYS A 347 -6.93 22.06 -9.99
CA LYS A 347 -8.12 22.80 -10.38
C LYS A 347 -8.89 22.73 -9.08
N ARG A 348 -8.66 23.74 -8.24
CA ARG A 348 -9.48 23.98 -7.05
C ARG A 348 -10.84 23.85 -7.65
N ARG A 349 -11.53 22.75 -7.39
CA ARG A 349 -12.92 22.65 -7.80
C ARG A 349 -13.52 23.86 -7.13
N VAL A 350 -13.59 24.95 -7.89
CA VAL A 350 -14.46 26.06 -7.52
C VAL A 350 -15.78 25.34 -7.46
N PRO A 351 -16.39 25.21 -6.26
CA PRO A 351 -17.64 24.49 -6.16
C PRO A 351 -18.53 25.16 -7.19
N VAL A 352 -19.00 24.38 -8.16
CA VAL A 352 -19.91 24.87 -9.21
C VAL A 352 -21.22 25.35 -8.56
N HIS A 353 -21.44 24.93 -7.33
CA HIS A 353 -22.58 25.27 -6.48
C HIS A 353 -22.09 25.83 -5.15
N PRO A 354 -22.77 26.81 -4.56
CA PRO A 354 -22.39 27.40 -3.28
C PRO A 354 -22.42 26.34 -2.18
N LEU A 355 -21.26 26.11 -1.57
CA LEU A 355 -21.04 25.15 -0.53
C LEU A 355 -20.66 25.87 0.75
N ILE A 356 -21.43 25.70 1.82
CA ILE A 356 -21.14 26.29 3.13
C ILE A 356 -20.75 25.22 4.14
N GLU A 357 -19.84 25.55 5.05
CA GLU A 357 -19.43 24.71 6.18
C GLU A 357 -20.32 25.02 7.39
N ILE A 358 -20.98 23.99 7.95
CA ILE A 358 -21.92 24.14 9.04
C ILE A 358 -21.26 23.90 10.40
N GLY A 359 -20.37 22.92 10.48
CA GLY A 359 -19.74 22.56 11.71
C GLY A 359 -18.57 21.60 11.54
N LYS A 360 -17.72 21.56 12.58
CA LYS A 360 -16.54 20.71 12.65
C LYS A 360 -16.26 20.33 14.10
N ALA A 361 -16.21 19.04 14.41
CA ALA A 361 -15.91 18.55 15.75
C ALA A 361 -15.16 17.20 15.70
N LYS A 362 -14.55 16.80 16.84
CA LYS A 362 -13.91 15.49 17.01
C LYS A 362 -14.93 14.36 17.04
N LYS A 363 -16.10 14.59 17.62
CA LYS A 363 -17.19 13.61 17.68
C LYS A 363 -18.24 13.92 16.61
N LYS A 364 -18.72 12.87 15.95
CA LYS A 364 -19.73 12.98 14.90
C LYS A 364 -21.05 13.54 15.43
N ASP A 365 -21.44 13.14 16.64
CA ASP A 365 -22.71 13.57 17.25
C ASP A 365 -22.74 15.06 17.52
N ASP A 366 -21.62 15.68 17.95
CA ASP A 366 -21.51 17.12 18.19
C ASP A 366 -21.71 17.91 16.89
N VAL A 367 -21.17 17.39 15.78
CA VAL A 367 -21.32 18.01 14.46
C VAL A 367 -22.76 17.89 13.94
N LEU A 368 -23.41 16.76 14.19
CA LEU A 368 -24.82 16.56 13.83
C LEU A 368 -25.74 17.49 14.65
N ALA A 369 -25.45 17.71 15.94
CA ALA A 369 -26.15 18.68 16.74
C ALA A 369 -25.97 20.11 16.18
N GLY A 370 -24.78 20.45 15.67
CA GLY A 370 -24.53 21.71 14.98
C GLY A 370 -25.38 21.87 13.72
N LEU A 371 -25.56 20.78 12.93
CA LEU A 371 -26.43 20.79 11.76
C LEU A 371 -27.91 21.09 12.15
N GLU A 372 -28.41 20.49 13.23
CA GLU A 372 -29.80 20.73 13.68
C GLU A 372 -29.99 22.17 14.17
N ARG A 373 -28.99 22.74 14.85
CA ARG A 373 -29.01 24.16 15.22
C ARG A 373 -29.00 25.07 13.98
N TRP A 374 -28.22 24.75 12.98
CA TRP A 374 -28.19 25.49 11.73
C TRP A 374 -29.56 25.41 11.00
N LYS A 375 -30.16 24.23 10.90
CA LYS A 375 -31.48 24.02 10.33
C LYS A 375 -32.56 24.89 11.04
N ALA A 376 -32.50 24.95 12.38
CA ALA A 376 -33.41 25.77 13.17
C ALA A 376 -33.27 27.27 12.88
N ARG A 377 -32.09 27.75 12.52
CA ARG A 377 -31.86 29.16 12.14
C ARG A 377 -32.28 29.48 10.69
N HIS A 378 -32.36 28.46 9.83
CA HIS A 378 -32.68 28.61 8.40
C HIS A 378 -33.89 27.77 7.96
N PRO A 379 -35.08 27.99 8.55
CA PRO A 379 -36.27 27.21 8.24
C PRO A 379 -36.69 27.31 6.75
N ASP A 380 -36.44 28.46 6.12
CA ASP A 380 -36.81 28.73 4.74
C ASP A 380 -35.95 27.94 3.71
N VAL A 381 -34.79 27.47 4.16
CA VAL A 381 -33.87 26.66 3.33
C VAL A 381 -34.27 25.19 3.31
N LEU A 382 -34.87 24.69 4.39
CA LEU A 382 -35.17 23.26 4.58
C LEU A 382 -36.02 22.64 3.47
N PRO A 383 -37.08 23.29 2.95
CA PRO A 383 -37.90 22.70 1.87
C PRO A 383 -37.12 22.42 0.58
N HIS A 384 -36.00 23.09 0.41
CA HIS A 384 -35.17 23.03 -0.80
C HIS A 384 -33.97 22.07 -0.66
N LEU A 385 -33.69 21.56 0.54
CA LEU A 385 -32.56 20.66 0.77
C LEU A 385 -32.93 19.19 0.54
N GLN A 386 -32.07 18.50 -0.18
CA GLN A 386 -32.11 17.06 -0.33
C GLN A 386 -31.11 16.41 0.63
N ALA A 387 -31.32 15.14 0.99
CA ALA A 387 -30.40 14.40 1.85
C ALA A 387 -28.96 14.35 1.27
N ALA A 388 -28.84 14.30 -0.06
CA ALA A 388 -27.57 14.32 -0.77
C ALA A 388 -26.82 15.67 -0.71
N ASP A 389 -27.50 16.76 -0.33
CA ASP A 389 -26.89 18.08 -0.20
C ASP A 389 -26.11 18.23 1.11
N VAL A 390 -26.36 17.36 2.10
CA VAL A 390 -25.66 17.34 3.37
C VAL A 390 -24.42 16.42 3.25
N LEU A 391 -23.25 17.02 3.22
CA LEU A 391 -21.97 16.33 3.05
C LEU A 391 -21.27 16.15 4.39
N VAL A 392 -21.00 14.93 4.78
CA VAL A 392 -20.27 14.60 6.01
C VAL A 392 -18.89 14.07 5.64
N ASP A 393 -17.85 14.82 5.97
CA ASP A 393 -16.46 14.51 5.64
C ASP A 393 -15.64 14.20 6.88
N ALA A 394 -14.72 13.23 6.77
CA ALA A 394 -13.68 13.01 7.75
C ALA A 394 -12.42 13.80 7.38
N LEU A 395 -11.96 14.68 8.27
CA LEU A 395 -10.71 15.43 8.12
C LEU A 395 -9.64 14.79 9.02
N ARG A 396 -8.53 14.36 8.43
CA ARG A 396 -7.37 13.89 9.19
C ARG A 396 -6.48 15.07 9.55
N GLY A 397 -6.47 15.46 10.81
CA GLY A 397 -5.47 16.38 11.37
C GLY A 397 -4.18 15.64 11.77
N ARG A 398 -3.15 16.42 12.19
CA ARG A 398 -1.84 15.86 12.57
C ARG A 398 -1.91 14.91 13.77
N HIS A 399 -2.89 15.11 14.69
CA HIS A 399 -3.03 14.38 15.96
C HIS A 399 -4.46 13.87 16.23
N ALA A 400 -5.44 14.20 15.40
CA ALA A 400 -6.83 13.79 15.58
C ALA A 400 -7.57 13.74 14.24
N THR A 401 -8.61 12.88 14.18
CA THR A 401 -9.59 12.90 13.09
C THR A 401 -10.77 13.78 13.51
N TRP A 402 -11.21 14.65 12.62
CA TRP A 402 -12.34 15.54 12.81
C TRP A 402 -13.46 15.16 11.84
N THR A 403 -14.69 15.31 12.26
CA THR A 403 -15.84 15.25 11.36
C THR A 403 -16.25 16.66 10.98
N ARG A 404 -16.55 16.89 9.71
CA ARG A 404 -17.02 18.18 9.18
C ARG A 404 -18.34 17.97 8.44
N ILE A 405 -19.29 18.89 8.63
CA ILE A 405 -20.52 18.93 7.83
C ILE A 405 -20.51 20.17 6.96
N ARG A 406 -20.83 19.97 5.69
CA ARG A 406 -21.04 21.01 4.70
C ARG A 406 -22.41 20.83 4.05
N VAL A 407 -23.04 21.92 3.64
CA VAL A 407 -24.30 21.90 2.90
C VAL A 407 -24.08 22.49 1.52
N ASN A 408 -24.50 21.75 0.50
CA ASN A 408 -24.53 22.21 -0.87
C ASN A 408 -25.86 22.91 -1.13
N LEU A 409 -25.81 24.19 -1.47
CA LEU A 409 -26.99 25.03 -1.70
C LEU A 409 -27.49 24.99 -3.15
N GLN A 410 -27.12 23.99 -3.94
CA GLN A 410 -27.48 23.88 -5.37
C GLN A 410 -28.98 23.93 -5.64
N HIS A 411 -29.78 23.31 -4.77
CA HIS A 411 -31.24 23.25 -4.89
C HIS A 411 -31.95 24.41 -4.19
N VAL A 412 -31.22 25.25 -3.44
CA VAL A 412 -31.75 26.42 -2.75
C VAL A 412 -31.78 27.59 -3.73
N PRO A 413 -32.94 28.26 -3.91
CA PRO A 413 -33.05 29.47 -4.72
C PRO A 413 -32.04 30.53 -4.29
N GLU A 414 -31.44 31.25 -5.22
CA GLU A 414 -30.35 32.20 -4.96
C GLU A 414 -30.72 33.25 -3.86
N PRO A 415 -31.92 33.84 -3.83
CA PRO A 415 -32.30 34.81 -2.80
C PRO A 415 -32.41 34.23 -1.38
N LEU A 416 -32.57 32.90 -1.24
CA LEU A 416 -32.69 32.18 0.03
C LEU A 416 -31.39 31.54 0.49
N ARG A 417 -30.31 31.64 -0.31
CA ARG A 417 -29.03 31.05 0.06
C ARG A 417 -28.38 31.80 1.21
N PRO A 418 -28.17 31.14 2.37
CA PRO A 418 -27.48 31.77 3.48
C PRO A 418 -25.99 31.96 3.16
N ALA A 419 -25.41 33.04 3.64
CA ALA A 419 -23.98 33.25 3.60
C ALA A 419 -23.26 32.27 4.56
N GLN A 420 -21.95 32.10 4.38
CA GLN A 420 -21.13 31.34 5.33
C GLN A 420 -21.17 32.04 6.69
N GLU A 421 -21.67 31.34 7.68
CA GLU A 421 -21.68 31.82 9.09
C GLU A 421 -20.34 31.50 9.76
N ALA A 422 -20.03 32.23 10.84
CA ALA A 422 -19.00 31.83 11.77
C ALA A 422 -19.37 30.48 12.38
N LEU A 423 -18.45 29.54 12.42
CA LEU A 423 -18.70 28.21 12.98
C LEU A 423 -18.88 28.36 14.51
N ASP A 424 -19.99 27.86 15.05
CA ASP A 424 -20.21 27.83 16.49
C ASP A 424 -19.08 27.03 17.15
N PRO A 425 -18.37 27.59 18.12
CA PRO A 425 -17.44 26.84 18.94
C PRO A 425 -18.26 25.89 19.83
N ASP A 426 -18.25 24.60 19.51
CA ASP A 426 -18.86 23.60 20.39
C ASP A 426 -18.02 23.46 21.66
N GLY A 427 -18.52 23.99 22.79
CA GLY A 427 -18.06 23.76 24.17
C GLY A 427 -16.53 23.89 24.36
N ASP A 428 -15.93 23.06 25.18
CA ASP A 428 -14.49 23.06 25.54
C ASP A 428 -13.47 22.99 24.40
N LEU A 429 -13.93 22.97 23.15
CA LEU A 429 -13.08 22.84 21.94
C LEU A 429 -12.68 24.20 21.34
N ALA A 430 -13.17 25.31 21.86
CA ALA A 430 -12.82 26.67 21.39
C ALA A 430 -11.32 26.99 21.57
N ALA A 431 -10.65 26.33 22.51
CA ALA A 431 -9.23 26.54 22.82
C ALA A 431 -8.27 25.87 21.78
N ASP A 432 -8.71 24.82 21.08
CA ASP A 432 -7.89 24.08 20.12
C ASP A 432 -8.09 24.54 18.66
N TRP A 433 -8.97 25.49 18.40
CA TRP A 433 -9.33 25.91 17.06
C TRP A 433 -8.88 27.35 16.76
N THR A 434 -7.59 27.58 16.65
CA THR A 434 -7.04 28.78 16.03
C THR A 434 -6.74 28.51 14.56
N GLY A 435 -7.70 28.86 13.72
CA GLY A 435 -7.53 29.37 12.38
C GLY A 435 -6.76 28.58 11.34
N ALA A 436 -7.47 27.94 10.43
CA ALA A 436 -7.02 27.84 9.06
C ALA A 436 -8.10 28.52 8.19
N GLY A 437 -8.08 29.83 8.10
CA GLY A 437 -9.02 30.60 7.27
C GLY A 437 -9.11 32.10 7.56
N GLY A 438 -8.29 32.62 8.45
CA GLY A 438 -8.18 34.06 8.70
C GLY A 438 -6.92 34.62 8.03
N GLU A 439 -7.07 35.78 7.39
CA GLU A 439 -5.99 36.61 6.85
C GLU A 439 -4.85 36.74 7.87
N ARG A 440 -3.63 36.55 7.42
CA ARG A 440 -2.46 36.88 8.22
C ARG A 440 -2.39 38.39 8.40
N VAL A 441 -2.86 38.87 9.55
CA VAL A 441 -2.39 40.14 10.06
C VAL A 441 -0.97 39.91 10.55
N SER A 442 -0.04 40.58 9.91
CA SER A 442 1.38 40.58 10.27
C SER A 442 1.54 41.38 11.58
N GLU A 443 1.56 40.70 12.70
CA GLU A 443 2.15 41.27 13.92
C GLU A 443 3.56 40.70 14.06
N ALA A 444 4.51 41.61 14.04
CA ALA A 444 5.94 41.32 14.20
C ALA A 444 6.22 40.87 15.65
N ASP A 445 6.60 39.61 15.80
CA ASP A 445 7.12 39.03 17.04
C ASP A 445 8.61 39.48 17.25
N PRO A 446 8.95 40.26 18.25
CA PRO A 446 10.31 40.64 18.53
C PRO A 446 11.05 39.57 19.34
N ARG A 447 11.49 38.48 18.68
CA ARG A 447 12.43 37.57 19.32
C ARG A 447 13.88 38.07 19.11
N PRO A 448 14.70 38.14 20.15
CA PRO A 448 16.09 38.64 20.05
C PRO A 448 16.94 37.67 19.23
N ARG A 449 17.60 38.22 18.21
CA ARG A 449 18.59 37.51 17.40
C ARG A 449 19.73 37.02 18.30
N ARG A 450 19.94 35.70 18.36
CA ARG A 450 21.15 35.10 18.92
C ARG A 450 22.38 35.57 18.10
N ARG A 451 23.35 36.20 18.79
CA ARG A 451 24.65 36.57 18.25
C ARG A 451 25.41 35.30 17.85
N PRO A 452 26.20 35.33 16.76
CA PRO A 452 27.11 34.23 16.44
C PRO A 452 28.25 34.19 17.45
N SER A 453 28.57 33.00 17.95
CA SER A 453 29.74 32.74 18.81
C SER A 453 31.01 32.93 18.02
N ARG A 454 31.88 33.74 18.57
CA ARG A 454 33.27 33.97 18.09
C ARG A 454 34.06 32.64 18.07
N ALA A 455 34.71 32.41 16.97
CA ALA A 455 35.81 31.43 16.86
C ALA A 455 36.88 31.71 17.89
N ARG A 456 37.30 30.70 18.66
CA ARG A 456 38.57 30.70 19.38
C ARG A 456 39.64 30.19 18.43
N THR A 457 40.54 31.07 18.11
CA THR A 457 41.93 30.75 17.71
C THR A 457 42.73 30.45 18.97
N GLU A 458 43.42 29.32 19.02
CA GLU A 458 44.63 29.07 19.83
C GLU A 458 45.42 28.00 19.10
N SER A 459 46.54 28.40 18.85
CA SER A 459 47.97 28.09 18.88
C SER A 459 48.30 26.60 19.03
#